data_032da301a985da7f86a6d5cbc9ee3482
#
_entry.id   032da301a985da7f86a6d5cbc9ee3482
#
_cell.length_a   1.000
_cell.length_b   1.000
_cell.length_c   1.000
_cell.angle_alpha   90.00
_cell.angle_beta   90.00
_cell.angle_gamma   90.00
#
_symmetry.space_group_name_H-M   'P 1'
#
loop_
_entity.id
_entity.type
_entity.pdbx_description
1 polymer ?
#
loop_
_entity_poly.entity_id
_entity_poly.type
_entity_poly.pdbx_seq_one_letter_code
_entity_poly.pdbx_strand_id
1 'polypeptide(L)'
;MPQSPTIPAIPIESAALRGVRGSAIRDLLAVTERPGVLSLAGGLPATELIPAERIADAATRVLGHRDALQYTTSRGAAQARDAVAAHEGVDADRLLLTHGSQQALSLLALALVDPGDVVVVDDPVYVGALQAFQSVRADVAALPITHDGTNIAALIRLLDSGVRPRLVHTVSNFHNPSGVTASPTTRRRLTDLADTYGFWIVDDDPYGRLRFDGPAPSPIVGERVIRLGSASKTLAPALRVGWLSATPAIVGLVERLKQSADLCGSTLNQLMVADLLSDASWFDAHIGTITSAYAARAHALTAALDDELGTRIEYASPTGGMFCWVRLPGIDTTDLLGVALSHDVAFVPGAAFSVSSDLAEYTRLSFATLSPDSLREAVHRLSAAIDDGAHSTV
;
A
#
# COMPACT_ATOMS: atom_id res chain seq x y z
N MET A 1 5.20 19.36 54.77
CA MET A 1 5.43 19.95 53.44
C MET A 1 4.61 19.12 52.44
N PRO A 2 3.71 19.69 51.64
CA PRO A 2 3.01 18.93 50.64
C PRO A 2 4.01 18.49 49.57
N GLN A 3 4.02 17.21 49.27
CA GLN A 3 4.82 16.66 48.17
C GLN A 3 4.36 17.30 46.84
N SER A 4 5.25 17.91 46.09
CA SER A 4 4.98 18.37 44.72
C SER A 4 4.45 17.20 43.90
N PRO A 5 3.39 17.38 43.11
CA PRO A 5 2.88 16.30 42.27
C PRO A 5 3.99 15.90 41.28
N THR A 6 4.34 14.63 41.30
CA THR A 6 5.30 14.04 40.35
C THR A 6 4.62 14.06 38.98
N ILE A 7 5.03 14.95 38.09
CA ILE A 7 4.58 14.96 36.70
C ILE A 7 5.09 13.67 36.07
N PRO A 8 4.21 12.84 35.46
CA PRO A 8 4.65 11.62 34.82
C PRO A 8 5.64 11.97 33.68
N ALA A 9 6.75 11.26 33.60
CA ALA A 9 7.78 11.46 32.58
C ALA A 9 7.30 11.13 31.16
N ILE A 10 6.17 10.43 31.04
CA ILE A 10 5.54 10.04 29.76
C ILE A 10 4.25 10.84 29.61
N PRO A 11 4.02 11.55 28.49
CA PRO A 11 2.78 12.26 28.23
C PRO A 11 1.58 11.30 28.23
N ILE A 12 0.43 11.75 28.69
CA ILE A 12 -0.81 10.99 28.58
C ILE A 12 -1.22 10.95 27.10
N GLU A 13 -1.35 9.76 26.55
CA GLU A 13 -1.79 9.56 25.17
C GLU A 13 -3.21 10.09 24.93
N SER A 14 -3.39 10.76 23.79
CA SER A 14 -4.72 11.19 23.34
C SER A 14 -5.60 9.98 23.02
N ALA A 15 -6.92 10.18 23.03
CA ALA A 15 -7.87 9.14 22.65
C ALA A 15 -7.68 8.64 21.20
N ALA A 16 -7.18 9.49 20.31
CA ALA A 16 -6.86 9.14 18.93
C ALA A 16 -5.65 8.19 18.81
N LEU A 17 -4.72 8.25 19.76
CA LEU A 17 -3.54 7.38 19.73
C LEU A 17 -3.80 6.02 20.39
N ARG A 18 -4.80 5.93 21.27
CA ARG A 18 -5.17 4.68 21.93
C ARG A 18 -5.67 3.66 20.92
N GLY A 19 -4.97 2.54 20.78
CA GLY A 19 -5.27 1.46 19.83
C GLY A 19 -4.52 1.57 18.50
N VAL A 20 -3.85 2.68 18.20
CA VAL A 20 -2.92 2.76 17.07
C VAL A 20 -1.60 2.09 17.50
N ARG A 21 -1.38 0.89 17.00
CA ARG A 21 -0.12 0.17 17.25
C ARG A 21 0.96 0.66 16.28
N GLY A 22 2.23 0.61 16.72
CA GLY A 22 3.37 0.77 15.83
C GLY A 22 3.31 -0.24 14.68
N SER A 23 3.96 0.07 13.57
CA SER A 23 3.99 -0.86 12.43
C SER A 23 5.00 -1.97 12.73
N ALA A 24 4.52 -3.19 13.00
CA ALA A 24 5.36 -4.39 13.12
C ALA A 24 6.28 -4.58 11.89
N ILE A 25 5.82 -4.15 10.71
CA ILE A 25 6.63 -4.17 9.48
C ILE A 25 7.81 -3.20 9.60
N ARG A 26 7.63 -2.03 10.20
CA ARG A 26 8.73 -1.06 10.40
C ARG A 26 9.75 -1.57 11.40
N ASP A 27 9.29 -2.19 12.50
CA ASP A 27 10.18 -2.76 13.51
C ASP A 27 11.01 -3.91 12.90
N LEU A 28 10.39 -4.72 12.05
CA LEU A 28 11.07 -5.77 11.29
C LEU A 28 12.09 -5.19 10.31
N LEU A 29 11.77 -4.09 9.60
CA LEU A 29 12.71 -3.46 8.67
C LEU A 29 13.99 -3.01 9.39
N ALA A 30 13.91 -2.52 10.62
CA ALA A 30 15.11 -2.16 11.40
C ALA A 30 16.01 -3.37 11.71
N VAL A 31 15.42 -4.57 11.86
CA VAL A 31 16.19 -5.82 12.05
C VAL A 31 16.84 -6.28 10.74
N THR A 32 16.20 -6.01 9.60
CA THR A 32 16.68 -6.43 8.27
C THR A 32 17.81 -5.54 7.70
N GLU A 33 18.15 -4.44 8.37
CA GLU A 33 19.33 -3.61 8.02
C GLU A 33 20.68 -4.28 8.40
N ARG A 34 20.65 -5.42 9.09
CA ARG A 34 21.87 -6.16 9.43
C ARG A 34 22.55 -6.69 8.17
N PRO A 35 23.90 -6.54 8.06
CA PRO A 35 24.64 -7.10 6.94
C PRO A 35 24.44 -8.62 6.83
N GLY A 36 24.18 -9.12 5.63
CA GLY A 36 23.99 -10.55 5.35
C GLY A 36 22.53 -11.04 5.39
N VAL A 37 21.60 -10.28 5.95
CA VAL A 37 20.18 -10.63 5.97
C VAL A 37 19.55 -10.39 4.59
N LEU A 38 18.96 -11.43 4.00
CA LEU A 38 18.17 -11.34 2.77
C LEU A 38 16.72 -11.01 3.14
N SER A 39 16.31 -9.78 2.87
CA SER A 39 14.98 -9.30 3.28
C SER A 39 13.93 -9.50 2.18
N LEU A 40 13.00 -10.43 2.41
CA LEU A 40 11.75 -10.58 1.66
C LEU A 40 10.60 -9.78 2.31
N ALA A 41 10.90 -8.94 3.34
CA ALA A 41 9.89 -8.23 4.11
C ALA A 41 9.52 -6.87 3.52
N GLY A 42 10.44 -6.20 2.84
CA GLY A 42 10.30 -4.81 2.41
C GLY A 42 9.26 -4.58 1.32
N GLY A 43 8.41 -3.58 1.47
CA GLY A 43 7.53 -3.07 0.40
C GLY A 43 8.14 -1.88 -0.35
N LEU A 44 9.45 -1.86 -0.51
CA LEU A 44 10.20 -0.79 -1.18
C LEU A 44 10.42 -1.13 -2.66
N PRO A 45 10.38 -0.16 -3.57
CA PRO A 45 10.83 -0.39 -4.94
C PRO A 45 12.34 -0.64 -4.99
N ALA A 46 12.77 -1.34 -6.04
CA ALA A 46 14.18 -1.59 -6.30
C ALA A 46 14.96 -0.29 -6.48
N THR A 47 15.99 -0.09 -5.68
CA THR A 47 16.78 1.16 -5.71
C THR A 47 17.45 1.41 -7.05
N GLU A 48 17.95 0.36 -7.70
CA GLU A 48 18.61 0.41 -9.00
C GLU A 48 17.66 0.66 -10.18
N LEU A 49 16.33 0.51 -9.96
CA LEU A 49 15.31 0.84 -10.95
C LEU A 49 14.75 2.26 -10.75
N ILE A 50 15.16 2.98 -9.71
CA ILE A 50 14.81 4.39 -9.54
C ILE A 50 15.54 5.20 -10.62
N PRO A 51 14.81 6.02 -11.42
CA PRO A 51 15.40 6.74 -12.55
C PRO A 51 16.16 7.99 -12.08
N ALA A 52 17.26 7.79 -11.33
CA ALA A 52 17.99 8.85 -10.62
C ALA A 52 18.49 9.95 -11.55
N GLU A 53 19.03 9.60 -12.72
CA GLU A 53 19.52 10.57 -13.70
C GLU A 53 18.38 11.43 -14.24
N ARG A 54 17.25 10.80 -14.63
CA ARG A 54 16.08 11.51 -15.11
C ARG A 54 15.45 12.42 -14.05
N ILE A 55 15.47 12.00 -12.79
CA ILE A 55 15.05 12.83 -11.64
C ILE A 55 16.01 14.03 -11.47
N ALA A 56 17.31 13.84 -11.59
CA ALA A 56 18.30 14.92 -11.52
C ALA A 56 18.11 15.94 -12.64
N ASP A 57 17.84 15.48 -13.85
CA ASP A 57 17.53 16.35 -15.00
C ASP A 57 16.24 17.14 -14.76
N ALA A 58 15.18 16.49 -14.27
CA ALA A 58 13.94 17.15 -13.91
C ALA A 58 14.17 18.21 -12.81
N ALA A 59 14.94 17.87 -11.78
CA ALA A 59 15.30 18.81 -10.72
C ALA A 59 16.04 20.03 -11.28
N THR A 60 16.97 19.82 -12.19
CA THR A 60 17.74 20.91 -12.83
C THR A 60 16.83 21.84 -13.63
N ARG A 61 15.89 21.29 -14.43
CA ARG A 61 14.92 22.11 -15.17
C ARG A 61 13.99 22.89 -14.24
N VAL A 62 13.45 22.22 -13.23
CA VAL A 62 12.51 22.83 -12.28
C VAL A 62 13.18 23.92 -11.45
N LEU A 63 14.41 23.72 -10.97
CA LEU A 63 15.17 24.71 -10.23
C LEU A 63 15.60 25.93 -11.06
N GLY A 64 15.55 25.85 -12.41
CA GLY A 64 15.66 26.99 -13.30
C GLY A 64 14.56 28.04 -13.10
N HIS A 65 13.45 27.67 -12.43
CA HIS A 65 12.31 28.55 -12.15
C HIS A 65 12.21 28.81 -10.64
N ARG A 66 12.43 30.05 -10.19
CA ARG A 66 12.46 30.38 -8.75
C ARG A 66 11.14 30.08 -8.04
N ASP A 67 10.01 30.13 -8.75
CA ASP A 67 8.67 29.82 -8.20
C ASP A 67 8.53 28.37 -7.74
N ALA A 68 9.39 27.47 -8.22
CA ALA A 68 9.46 26.09 -7.74
C ALA A 68 9.87 25.98 -6.26
N LEU A 69 10.49 27.01 -5.71
CA LEU A 69 10.92 27.09 -4.31
C LEU A 69 9.93 27.88 -3.43
N GLN A 70 8.80 28.33 -3.98
CA GLN A 70 7.77 29.06 -3.25
C GLN A 70 6.64 28.11 -2.80
N TYR A 71 5.81 28.56 -1.88
CA TYR A 71 4.56 27.88 -1.55
C TYR A 71 3.63 27.79 -2.76
N THR A 72 2.84 26.73 -2.79
CA THR A 72 1.78 26.53 -3.79
C THR A 72 0.40 26.48 -3.11
N THR A 73 -0.65 26.20 -3.86
CA THR A 73 -1.98 25.98 -3.30
C THR A 73 -2.05 24.67 -2.52
N SER A 74 -2.98 24.56 -1.58
CA SER A 74 -3.19 23.32 -0.80
C SER A 74 -3.59 22.13 -1.68
N ARG A 75 -4.24 22.38 -2.82
CA ARG A 75 -4.52 21.36 -3.84
C ARG A 75 -3.28 20.83 -4.55
N GLY A 76 -2.19 21.57 -4.51
CA GLY A 76 -0.98 21.32 -5.25
C GLY A 76 -0.78 22.30 -6.41
N ALA A 77 0.43 22.36 -6.94
CA ALA A 77 0.80 23.18 -8.08
C ALA A 77 -0.08 22.86 -9.30
N ALA A 78 -0.59 23.87 -9.99
CA ALA A 78 -1.51 23.70 -11.11
C ALA A 78 -0.91 22.80 -12.20
N GLN A 79 0.32 23.10 -12.61
CA GLN A 79 1.05 22.29 -13.61
C GLN A 79 1.17 20.81 -13.17
N ALA A 80 1.39 20.55 -11.88
CA ALA A 80 1.50 19.19 -11.40
C ALA A 80 0.13 18.48 -11.35
N ARG A 81 -0.95 19.19 -11.04
CA ARG A 81 -2.31 18.65 -11.13
C ARG A 81 -2.68 18.33 -12.57
N ASP A 82 -2.36 19.21 -13.51
CA ASP A 82 -2.63 19.00 -14.95
C ASP A 82 -1.88 17.75 -15.48
N ALA A 83 -0.61 17.58 -15.10
CA ALA A 83 0.18 16.41 -15.50
C ALA A 83 -0.38 15.11 -14.91
N VAL A 84 -0.76 15.12 -13.62
CA VAL A 84 -1.40 13.97 -12.97
C VAL A 84 -2.79 13.70 -13.55
N ALA A 85 -3.57 14.74 -13.86
CA ALA A 85 -4.88 14.63 -14.51
C ALA A 85 -4.79 13.93 -15.87
N ALA A 86 -3.84 14.33 -16.69
CA ALA A 86 -3.57 13.69 -17.97
C ALA A 86 -3.12 12.22 -17.80
N HIS A 87 -2.27 11.96 -16.80
CA HIS A 87 -1.81 10.60 -16.47
C HIS A 87 -2.94 9.67 -16.02
N GLU A 88 -3.85 10.16 -15.18
CA GLU A 88 -4.97 9.40 -14.64
C GLU A 88 -6.22 9.40 -15.54
N GLY A 89 -6.25 10.26 -16.56
CA GLY A 89 -7.41 10.41 -17.45
C GLY A 89 -8.61 11.04 -16.75
N VAL A 90 -8.38 12.00 -15.85
CA VAL A 90 -9.43 12.70 -15.07
C VAL A 90 -9.29 14.21 -15.20
N ASP A 91 -10.30 14.96 -14.79
CA ASP A 91 -10.23 16.42 -14.75
C ASP A 91 -9.39 16.90 -13.56
N ALA A 92 -8.60 17.97 -13.75
CA ALA A 92 -7.72 18.53 -12.72
C ALA A 92 -8.46 19.11 -11.50
N ASP A 93 -9.73 19.46 -11.62
CA ASP A 93 -10.58 19.91 -10.51
C ASP A 93 -11.01 18.74 -9.60
N ARG A 94 -10.90 17.51 -10.07
CA ARG A 94 -11.12 16.28 -9.30
C ARG A 94 -9.89 15.81 -8.53
N LEU A 95 -8.76 16.53 -8.61
CA LEU A 95 -7.49 16.13 -8.02
C LEU A 95 -7.06 17.00 -6.83
N LEU A 96 -6.44 16.33 -5.86
CA LEU A 96 -5.67 16.95 -4.77
C LEU A 96 -4.36 16.18 -4.60
N LEU A 97 -3.24 16.90 -4.67
CA LEU A 97 -1.92 16.32 -4.47
C LEU A 97 -1.59 16.21 -2.98
N THR A 98 -0.95 15.10 -2.60
CA THR A 98 -0.64 14.76 -1.20
C THR A 98 0.81 14.30 -1.04
N HIS A 99 1.29 14.20 0.20
CA HIS A 99 2.58 13.59 0.53
C HIS A 99 2.50 12.05 0.50
N GLY A 100 2.29 11.50 -0.71
CA GLY A 100 2.00 10.09 -0.93
C GLY A 100 0.54 9.72 -0.58
N SER A 101 0.10 8.52 -0.99
CA SER A 101 -1.27 8.02 -0.74
C SER A 101 -1.58 7.87 0.75
N GLN A 102 -0.59 7.66 1.61
CA GLN A 102 -0.79 7.56 3.06
C GLN A 102 -1.35 8.85 3.68
N GLN A 103 -0.91 10.03 3.23
CA GLN A 103 -1.51 11.28 3.67
C GLN A 103 -2.95 11.40 3.16
N ALA A 104 -3.21 10.99 1.93
CA ALA A 104 -4.57 10.98 1.39
C ALA A 104 -5.50 10.11 2.24
N LEU A 105 -5.08 8.89 2.60
CA LEU A 105 -5.83 8.00 3.50
C LEU A 105 -6.12 8.64 4.85
N SER A 106 -5.10 9.25 5.49
CA SER A 106 -5.26 9.89 6.80
C SER A 106 -6.22 11.08 6.73
N LEU A 107 -6.11 11.90 5.69
CA LEU A 107 -7.00 13.05 5.50
C LEU A 107 -8.43 12.62 5.17
N LEU A 108 -8.61 11.55 4.39
CA LEU A 108 -9.94 10.98 4.10
C LEU A 108 -10.59 10.40 5.35
N ALA A 109 -9.84 9.66 6.16
CA ALA A 109 -10.34 9.15 7.44
C ALA A 109 -10.85 10.30 8.31
N LEU A 110 -10.06 11.36 8.48
CA LEU A 110 -10.46 12.55 9.25
C LEU A 110 -11.64 13.33 8.61
N ALA A 111 -11.76 13.32 7.27
CA ALA A 111 -12.80 14.09 6.58
C ALA A 111 -14.16 13.41 6.57
N LEU A 112 -14.20 12.08 6.57
CA LEU A 112 -15.40 11.31 6.24
C LEU A 112 -15.85 10.37 7.36
N VAL A 113 -15.03 10.12 8.38
CA VAL A 113 -15.30 9.11 9.40
C VAL A 113 -15.33 9.73 10.79
N ASP A 114 -16.46 9.63 11.46
CA ASP A 114 -16.61 9.95 12.88
C ASP A 114 -16.28 8.71 13.75
N PRO A 115 -15.88 8.91 15.02
CA PRO A 115 -15.69 7.80 15.95
C PRO A 115 -16.93 6.90 16.05
N GLY A 116 -16.76 5.58 15.80
CA GLY A 116 -17.83 4.59 15.77
C GLY A 116 -18.52 4.41 14.42
N ASP A 117 -18.18 5.23 13.41
CA ASP A 117 -18.61 4.93 12.04
C ASP A 117 -17.95 3.62 11.55
N VAL A 118 -18.72 2.80 10.84
CA VAL A 118 -18.21 1.54 10.29
C VAL A 118 -17.39 1.81 9.03
N VAL A 119 -16.17 1.29 9.00
CA VAL A 119 -15.30 1.23 7.83
C VAL A 119 -15.03 -0.23 7.48
N VAL A 120 -15.35 -0.61 6.24
CA VAL A 120 -15.07 -1.95 5.73
C VAL A 120 -13.69 -1.99 5.08
N VAL A 121 -12.92 -3.04 5.39
CA VAL A 121 -11.61 -3.30 4.77
C VAL A 121 -11.53 -4.75 4.29
N ASP A 122 -10.66 -5.02 3.33
CA ASP A 122 -10.29 -6.40 2.99
C ASP A 122 -9.43 -7.02 4.11
N ASP A 123 -9.50 -8.34 4.31
CA ASP A 123 -8.69 -9.09 5.27
C ASP A 123 -8.03 -10.28 4.54
N PRO A 124 -6.71 -10.31 4.38
CA PRO A 124 -5.71 -9.39 4.96
C PRO A 124 -5.85 -7.94 4.50
N VAL A 125 -5.38 -7.01 5.35
CA VAL A 125 -5.52 -5.56 5.14
C VAL A 125 -4.17 -4.88 4.85
N TYR A 126 -4.19 -3.80 4.08
CA TYR A 126 -3.06 -2.88 4.06
C TYR A 126 -2.93 -2.16 5.40
N VAL A 127 -1.84 -2.43 6.13
CA VAL A 127 -1.64 -1.95 7.50
C VAL A 127 -1.72 -0.42 7.62
N GLY A 128 -1.25 0.31 6.58
CA GLY A 128 -1.33 1.77 6.57
C GLY A 128 -2.75 2.31 6.51
N ALA A 129 -3.67 1.61 5.85
CA ALA A 129 -5.09 1.96 5.83
C ALA A 129 -5.74 1.64 7.19
N LEU A 130 -5.45 0.47 7.75
CA LEU A 130 -5.95 0.09 9.08
C LEU A 130 -5.57 1.13 10.13
N GLN A 131 -4.30 1.56 10.16
CA GLN A 131 -3.82 2.59 11.08
C GLN A 131 -4.52 3.94 10.89
N ALA A 132 -4.79 4.34 9.64
CA ALA A 132 -5.53 5.58 9.36
C ALA A 132 -6.96 5.53 9.93
N PHE A 133 -7.68 4.42 9.76
CA PHE A 133 -9.03 4.27 10.29
C PHE A 133 -9.06 4.10 11.82
N GLN A 134 -8.11 3.39 12.38
CA GLN A 134 -7.97 3.28 13.85
C GLN A 134 -7.68 4.65 14.51
N SER A 135 -6.92 5.52 13.86
CA SER A 135 -6.58 6.85 14.39
C SER A 135 -7.80 7.76 14.57
N VAL A 136 -8.86 7.56 13.77
CA VAL A 136 -10.15 8.24 13.90
C VAL A 136 -11.15 7.45 14.72
N ARG A 137 -10.76 6.31 15.29
CA ARG A 137 -11.60 5.41 16.09
C ARG A 137 -12.81 4.88 15.33
N ALA A 138 -12.61 4.55 14.06
CA ALA A 138 -13.61 3.85 13.27
C ALA A 138 -13.83 2.43 13.81
N ASP A 139 -15.07 1.95 13.67
CA ASP A 139 -15.39 0.53 13.86
C ASP A 139 -15.01 -0.21 12.56
N VAL A 140 -13.88 -0.94 12.60
CA VAL A 140 -13.37 -1.63 11.42
C VAL A 140 -14.03 -2.99 11.25
N ALA A 141 -14.79 -3.17 10.18
CA ALA A 141 -15.36 -4.44 9.75
C ALA A 141 -14.50 -5.04 8.63
N ALA A 142 -13.95 -6.23 8.84
CA ALA A 142 -13.05 -6.88 7.89
C ALA A 142 -13.80 -7.95 7.09
N LEU A 143 -13.53 -8.03 5.77
CA LEU A 143 -14.09 -9.04 4.89
C LEU A 143 -12.95 -9.88 4.31
N PRO A 144 -12.99 -11.22 4.44
CA PRO A 144 -11.98 -12.08 3.82
C PRO A 144 -11.88 -11.82 2.32
N ILE A 145 -10.68 -11.46 1.83
CA ILE A 145 -10.46 -11.26 0.41
C ILE A 145 -10.61 -12.57 -0.36
N THR A 146 -11.07 -12.51 -1.60
CA THR A 146 -11.17 -13.66 -2.51
C THR A 146 -10.15 -13.54 -3.64
N HIS A 147 -10.02 -14.59 -4.46
CA HIS A 147 -9.20 -14.55 -5.67
C HIS A 147 -9.68 -13.49 -6.69
N ASP A 148 -10.93 -13.03 -6.57
CA ASP A 148 -11.53 -11.98 -7.39
C ASP A 148 -11.50 -10.58 -6.76
N GLY A 149 -10.82 -10.40 -5.62
CA GLY A 149 -10.77 -9.15 -4.86
C GLY A 149 -11.73 -9.14 -3.67
N THR A 150 -12.25 -7.97 -3.30
CA THR A 150 -13.17 -7.77 -2.19
C THR A 150 -14.34 -8.77 -2.25
N ASN A 151 -14.64 -9.43 -1.14
CA ASN A 151 -15.69 -10.44 -1.05
C ASN A 151 -17.08 -9.81 -1.10
N ILE A 152 -17.62 -9.68 -2.30
CA ILE A 152 -18.95 -9.08 -2.55
C ILE A 152 -20.07 -9.83 -1.80
N ALA A 153 -20.00 -11.16 -1.72
CA ALA A 153 -21.02 -11.93 -1.01
C ALA A 153 -21.01 -11.65 0.51
N ALA A 154 -19.82 -11.51 1.09
CA ALA A 154 -19.67 -11.12 2.51
C ALA A 154 -20.12 -9.67 2.74
N LEU A 155 -19.79 -8.74 1.83
CA LEU A 155 -20.27 -7.37 1.89
C LEU A 155 -21.80 -7.28 1.85
N ILE A 156 -22.46 -8.03 0.95
CA ILE A 156 -23.93 -8.09 0.87
C ILE A 156 -24.51 -8.60 2.20
N ARG A 157 -23.99 -9.69 2.76
CA ARG A 157 -24.46 -10.19 4.06
C ARG A 157 -24.31 -9.15 5.18
N LEU A 158 -23.21 -8.40 5.20
CA LEU A 158 -22.99 -7.32 6.15
C LEU A 158 -24.03 -6.21 5.99
N LEU A 159 -24.32 -5.79 4.75
CA LEU A 159 -25.33 -4.78 4.43
C LEU A 159 -26.75 -5.24 4.77
N ASP A 160 -27.08 -6.51 4.49
CA ASP A 160 -28.38 -7.14 4.81
C ASP A 160 -28.60 -7.27 6.31
N SER A 161 -27.54 -7.41 7.10
CA SER A 161 -27.63 -7.38 8.58
C SER A 161 -27.98 -6.01 9.17
N GLY A 162 -28.10 -4.98 8.32
CA GLY A 162 -28.44 -3.61 8.72
C GLY A 162 -27.22 -2.70 8.93
N VAL A 163 -25.99 -3.21 8.76
CA VAL A 163 -24.78 -2.37 8.85
C VAL A 163 -24.74 -1.40 7.66
N ARG A 164 -24.38 -0.17 7.96
CA ARG A 164 -24.24 0.91 6.96
C ARG A 164 -22.83 1.49 7.04
N PRO A 165 -21.88 0.94 6.27
CA PRO A 165 -20.51 1.45 6.28
C PRO A 165 -20.44 2.87 5.74
N ARG A 166 -19.54 3.67 6.29
CA ARG A 166 -19.21 4.99 5.77
C ARG A 166 -18.32 4.88 4.54
N LEU A 167 -17.33 3.99 4.61
CA LEU A 167 -16.41 3.69 3.52
C LEU A 167 -16.19 2.18 3.39
N VAL A 168 -15.82 1.76 2.17
CA VAL A 168 -15.18 0.48 1.86
C VAL A 168 -13.82 0.77 1.25
N HIS A 169 -12.74 0.33 1.90
CA HIS A 169 -11.38 0.47 1.40
C HIS A 169 -10.91 -0.83 0.77
N THR A 170 -10.34 -0.73 -0.42
CA THR A 170 -9.72 -1.86 -1.13
C THR A 170 -8.47 -1.41 -1.88
N VAL A 171 -7.52 -2.34 -2.09
CA VAL A 171 -6.40 -2.19 -3.02
C VAL A 171 -6.72 -3.04 -4.24
N SER A 172 -7.32 -2.42 -5.26
CA SER A 172 -7.96 -3.15 -6.35
C SER A 172 -6.99 -3.81 -7.36
N ASN A 173 -5.73 -3.41 -7.37
CA ASN A 173 -4.69 -3.99 -8.22
C ASN A 173 -3.53 -4.49 -7.37
N PHE A 174 -3.16 -5.78 -7.53
CA PHE A 174 -2.01 -6.38 -6.85
C PHE A 174 -2.00 -6.08 -5.35
N HIS A 175 -3.12 -6.40 -4.71
CA HIS A 175 -3.43 -6.09 -3.31
C HIS A 175 -2.24 -6.38 -2.37
N ASN A 176 -1.96 -5.48 -1.47
CA ASN A 176 -0.96 -5.67 -0.41
C ASN A 176 -1.68 -6.16 0.86
N PRO A 177 -1.45 -7.44 1.30
CA PRO A 177 -0.33 -8.32 0.93
C PRO A 177 -0.66 -9.40 -0.12
N SER A 178 -1.93 -9.63 -0.47
CA SER A 178 -2.38 -10.87 -1.13
C SER A 178 -1.98 -11.01 -2.61
N GLY A 179 -1.54 -9.94 -3.27
CA GLY A 179 -1.23 -9.94 -4.71
C GLY A 179 -2.46 -9.99 -5.64
N VAL A 180 -3.67 -10.09 -5.08
CA VAL A 180 -4.92 -10.23 -5.83
C VAL A 180 -5.23 -8.96 -6.63
N THR A 181 -5.76 -9.14 -7.83
CA THR A 181 -6.36 -8.06 -8.63
C THR A 181 -7.87 -8.27 -8.73
N ALA A 182 -8.64 -7.26 -8.34
CA ALA A 182 -10.10 -7.32 -8.38
C ALA A 182 -10.61 -7.51 -9.81
N SER A 183 -11.50 -8.49 -10.01
CA SER A 183 -12.09 -8.76 -11.31
C SER A 183 -12.99 -7.61 -11.78
N PRO A 184 -13.22 -7.46 -13.10
CA PRO A 184 -14.16 -6.47 -13.62
C PRO A 184 -15.58 -6.63 -13.04
N THR A 185 -15.98 -7.84 -12.69
CA THR A 185 -17.28 -8.11 -12.05
C THR A 185 -17.30 -7.59 -10.62
N THR A 186 -16.27 -7.86 -9.82
CA THR A 186 -16.15 -7.34 -8.45
C THR A 186 -16.18 -5.81 -8.44
N ARG A 187 -15.42 -5.17 -9.34
CA ARG A 187 -15.38 -3.70 -9.48
C ARG A 187 -16.76 -3.11 -9.74
N ARG A 188 -17.51 -3.64 -10.70
CA ARG A 188 -18.88 -3.19 -11.00
C ARG A 188 -19.83 -3.41 -9.82
N ARG A 189 -19.83 -4.62 -9.24
CA ARG A 189 -20.70 -4.94 -8.09
C ARG A 189 -20.44 -4.06 -6.89
N LEU A 190 -19.16 -3.72 -6.63
CA LEU A 190 -18.80 -2.81 -5.56
C LEU A 190 -19.39 -1.40 -5.79
N THR A 191 -19.32 -0.90 -7.02
CA THR A 191 -19.92 0.40 -7.40
C THR A 191 -21.45 0.37 -7.27
N ASP A 192 -22.12 -0.69 -7.79
CA ASP A 192 -23.59 -0.84 -7.68
C ASP A 192 -24.05 -0.82 -6.20
N LEU A 193 -23.30 -1.50 -5.32
CA LEU A 193 -23.60 -1.51 -3.89
C LEU A 193 -23.35 -0.14 -3.24
N ALA A 194 -22.29 0.56 -3.62
CA ALA A 194 -22.01 1.90 -3.13
C ALA A 194 -23.11 2.89 -3.49
N ASP A 195 -23.62 2.82 -4.72
CA ASP A 195 -24.74 3.66 -5.17
C ASP A 195 -26.05 3.30 -4.45
N THR A 196 -26.29 2.01 -4.20
CA THR A 196 -27.51 1.52 -3.53
C THR A 196 -27.54 1.87 -2.05
N TYR A 197 -26.42 1.67 -1.34
CA TYR A 197 -26.34 1.78 0.12
C TYR A 197 -25.70 3.08 0.63
N GLY A 198 -25.12 3.88 -0.25
CA GLY A 198 -24.66 5.23 0.06
C GLY A 198 -23.27 5.33 0.68
N PHE A 199 -22.47 4.26 0.68
CA PHE A 199 -21.08 4.32 1.16
C PHE A 199 -20.10 4.81 0.09
N TRP A 200 -18.91 5.26 0.52
CA TRP A 200 -17.82 5.62 -0.38
C TRP A 200 -16.87 4.44 -0.59
N ILE A 201 -16.34 4.31 -1.80
CA ILE A 201 -15.25 3.37 -2.11
C ILE A 201 -13.95 4.15 -2.09
N VAL A 202 -12.97 3.68 -1.32
CA VAL A 202 -11.58 4.14 -1.40
C VAL A 202 -10.78 3.07 -2.15
N ASP A 203 -10.47 3.36 -3.41
CA ASP A 203 -9.65 2.52 -4.29
C ASP A 203 -8.19 2.97 -4.19
N ASP A 204 -7.39 2.29 -3.37
CA ASP A 204 -5.96 2.59 -3.19
C ASP A 204 -5.15 1.83 -4.23
N ASP A 205 -4.69 2.51 -5.27
CA ASP A 205 -4.03 1.90 -6.43
C ASP A 205 -2.60 2.39 -6.69
N PRO A 206 -1.63 2.05 -5.83
CA PRO A 206 -0.23 2.38 -6.08
C PRO A 206 0.47 1.39 -7.02
N TYR A 207 -0.16 0.25 -7.38
CA TYR A 207 0.49 -0.86 -8.09
C TYR A 207 -0.05 -1.11 -9.49
N GLY A 208 -1.15 -0.51 -9.91
CA GLY A 208 -1.85 -0.84 -11.16
C GLY A 208 -0.98 -0.80 -12.41
N ARG A 209 0.05 0.07 -12.43
CA ARG A 209 1.04 0.16 -13.53
C ARG A 209 2.10 -0.96 -13.50
N LEU A 210 2.20 -1.72 -12.41
CA LEU A 210 3.21 -2.78 -12.23
C LEU A 210 2.70 -4.16 -12.69
N ARG A 211 1.92 -4.19 -13.77
CA ARG A 211 1.40 -5.42 -14.37
C ARG A 211 2.44 -6.03 -15.30
N PHE A 212 2.69 -7.34 -15.14
CA PHE A 212 3.69 -8.03 -15.96
C PHE A 212 3.17 -8.37 -17.34
N ASP A 213 1.91 -8.81 -17.42
CA ASP A 213 1.33 -9.29 -18.67
C ASP A 213 -0.17 -9.01 -18.75
N GLY A 214 -0.68 -8.99 -19.98
CA GLY A 214 -2.09 -8.80 -20.29
C GLY A 214 -2.61 -7.38 -20.10
N PRO A 215 -3.86 -7.11 -20.49
CA PRO A 215 -4.47 -5.79 -20.36
C PRO A 215 -4.80 -5.47 -18.90
N ALA A 216 -4.59 -4.22 -18.51
CA ALA A 216 -5.05 -3.74 -17.21
C ALA A 216 -6.59 -3.74 -17.15
N PRO A 217 -7.20 -4.21 -16.04
CA PRO A 217 -8.63 -4.04 -15.85
C PRO A 217 -8.98 -2.56 -15.80
N SER A 218 -10.18 -2.20 -16.29
CA SER A 218 -10.69 -0.84 -16.13
C SER A 218 -10.74 -0.46 -14.65
N PRO A 219 -10.37 0.78 -14.30
CA PRO A 219 -10.43 1.24 -12.90
C PRO A 219 -11.86 1.16 -12.34
N ILE A 220 -11.98 1.19 -11.01
CA ILE A 220 -13.27 1.40 -10.36
C ILE A 220 -13.67 2.86 -10.64
N VAL A 221 -14.84 3.06 -11.24
CA VAL A 221 -15.36 4.39 -11.58
C VAL A 221 -16.78 4.59 -11.06
N GLY A 222 -17.10 5.80 -10.60
CA GLY A 222 -18.39 6.17 -10.08
C GLY A 222 -18.34 7.46 -9.28
N GLU A 223 -19.49 8.07 -9.00
CA GLU A 223 -19.58 9.30 -8.22
C GLU A 223 -19.19 9.09 -6.73
N ARG A 224 -19.28 7.85 -6.25
CA ARG A 224 -18.90 7.46 -4.88
C ARG A 224 -17.52 6.81 -4.80
N VAL A 225 -16.69 6.97 -5.82
CA VAL A 225 -15.33 6.42 -5.84
C VAL A 225 -14.33 7.52 -5.55
N ILE A 226 -13.44 7.25 -4.62
CA ILE A 226 -12.27 8.05 -4.26
C ILE A 226 -11.06 7.19 -4.60
N ARG A 227 -10.30 7.61 -5.60
CA ARG A 227 -9.13 6.87 -6.04
C ARG A 227 -7.87 7.51 -5.52
N LEU A 228 -6.94 6.69 -5.02
CA LEU A 228 -5.63 7.12 -4.54
C LEU A 228 -4.55 6.62 -5.48
N GLY A 229 -3.62 7.50 -5.81
CA GLY A 229 -2.46 7.17 -6.62
C GLY A 229 -1.16 7.67 -5.97
N SER A 230 -0.04 7.16 -6.45
CA SER A 230 1.26 7.51 -5.88
C SER A 230 2.40 7.34 -6.88
N ALA A 231 3.31 8.30 -6.91
CA ALA A 231 4.58 8.19 -7.63
C ALA A 231 5.61 7.26 -6.93
N SER A 232 5.30 6.77 -5.73
CA SER A 232 6.26 6.04 -4.89
C SER A 232 6.69 4.70 -5.47
N LYS A 233 5.84 4.03 -6.27
CA LYS A 233 6.13 2.69 -6.78
C LYS A 233 6.59 2.69 -8.25
N THR A 234 6.35 3.80 -8.94
CA THR A 234 6.65 3.96 -10.36
C THR A 234 7.82 4.91 -10.64
N LEU A 235 8.10 5.85 -9.73
CA LEU A 235 9.21 6.80 -9.84
C LEU A 235 10.18 6.67 -8.66
N ALA A 236 9.87 7.33 -7.55
CA ALA A 236 10.69 7.23 -6.34
C ALA A 236 9.87 7.53 -5.08
N PRO A 237 9.97 6.71 -4.02
CA PRO A 237 9.27 6.98 -2.76
C PRO A 237 9.74 8.25 -2.05
N ALA A 238 11.01 8.66 -2.25
CA ALA A 238 11.59 9.87 -1.67
C ALA A 238 10.97 11.17 -2.19
N LEU A 239 10.33 11.17 -3.37
CA LEU A 239 9.65 12.34 -3.91
C LEU A 239 8.42 12.73 -3.08
N ARG A 240 7.84 11.81 -2.32
CA ARG A 240 6.68 12.04 -1.46
C ARG A 240 5.51 12.70 -2.20
N VAL A 241 5.24 12.30 -3.44
CA VAL A 241 4.10 12.79 -4.22
C VAL A 241 3.09 11.65 -4.43
N GLY A 242 1.87 11.90 -4.04
CA GLY A 242 0.69 11.09 -4.30
C GLY A 242 -0.48 12.00 -4.59
N TRP A 243 -1.61 11.43 -4.87
CA TRP A 243 -2.83 12.17 -5.19
C TRP A 243 -4.09 11.42 -4.78
N LEU A 244 -5.14 12.19 -4.64
CA LEU A 244 -6.50 11.75 -4.47
C LEU A 244 -7.30 12.28 -5.66
N SER A 245 -8.07 11.40 -6.30
CA SER A 245 -9.06 11.76 -7.32
C SER A 245 -10.47 11.40 -6.83
N ALA A 246 -11.36 12.40 -6.81
CA ALA A 246 -12.74 12.24 -6.35
C ALA A 246 -13.64 13.33 -6.95
N THR A 247 -14.91 13.38 -6.52
CA THR A 247 -15.77 14.52 -6.84
C THR A 247 -15.20 15.82 -6.27
N PRO A 248 -15.45 16.99 -6.90
CA PRO A 248 -15.00 18.28 -6.38
C PRO A 248 -15.44 18.56 -4.94
N ALA A 249 -16.59 18.03 -4.53
CA ALA A 249 -17.09 18.15 -3.16
C ALA A 249 -16.17 17.44 -2.15
N ILE A 250 -15.77 16.20 -2.42
CA ILE A 250 -14.81 15.43 -1.58
C ILE A 250 -13.45 16.10 -1.58
N VAL A 251 -12.95 16.51 -2.76
CA VAL A 251 -11.69 17.24 -2.88
C VAL A 251 -11.70 18.48 -1.99
N GLY A 252 -12.78 19.27 -2.00
CA GLY A 252 -12.92 20.46 -1.15
C GLY A 252 -12.95 20.17 0.35
N LEU A 253 -13.53 19.02 0.78
CA LEU A 253 -13.50 18.60 2.18
C LEU A 253 -12.07 18.25 2.63
N VAL A 254 -11.38 17.45 1.83
CA VAL A 254 -10.00 17.01 2.14
C VAL A 254 -9.02 18.18 2.07
N GLU A 255 -9.20 19.10 1.12
CA GLU A 255 -8.38 20.31 1.01
C GLU A 255 -8.41 21.17 2.28
N ARG A 256 -9.57 21.35 2.89
CA ARG A 256 -9.69 22.12 4.15
C ARG A 256 -8.88 21.49 5.29
N LEU A 257 -8.87 20.17 5.41
CA LEU A 257 -8.04 19.49 6.41
C LEU A 257 -6.55 19.58 6.06
N LYS A 258 -6.22 19.45 4.77
CA LYS A 258 -4.84 19.58 4.32
C LYS A 258 -4.25 20.96 4.61
N GLN A 259 -5.05 22.02 4.54
CA GLN A 259 -4.60 23.37 4.92
C GLN A 259 -4.08 23.44 6.35
N SER A 260 -4.71 22.74 7.28
CA SER A 260 -4.26 22.68 8.68
C SER A 260 -3.14 21.66 8.93
N ALA A 261 -3.04 20.63 8.08
CA ALA A 261 -2.08 19.54 8.28
C ALA A 261 -0.67 19.89 7.78
N ASP A 262 -0.56 20.52 6.62
CA ASP A 262 0.74 20.82 5.98
C ASP A 262 0.74 22.08 5.13
N LEU A 263 -0.36 22.83 5.09
CA LEU A 263 -0.59 24.01 4.27
C LEU A 263 -0.58 23.67 2.76
N CYS A 264 0.53 23.12 2.26
CA CYS A 264 0.70 22.63 0.89
C CYS A 264 1.84 21.59 0.86
N GLY A 265 1.91 20.81 -0.22
CA GLY A 265 3.02 19.91 -0.45
C GLY A 265 4.26 20.64 -0.99
N SER A 266 5.38 19.92 -1.12
CA SER A 266 6.60 20.44 -1.74
C SER A 266 6.34 20.79 -3.21
N THR A 267 6.36 22.08 -3.55
CA THR A 267 6.22 22.57 -4.92
C THR A 267 7.29 21.99 -5.82
N LEU A 268 8.54 21.95 -5.35
CA LEU A 268 9.67 21.38 -6.08
C LEU A 268 9.40 19.93 -6.49
N ASN A 269 9.03 19.07 -5.54
CA ASN A 269 8.81 17.65 -5.82
C ASN A 269 7.60 17.42 -6.73
N GLN A 270 6.53 18.21 -6.54
CA GLN A 270 5.35 18.15 -7.40
C GLN A 270 5.68 18.52 -8.85
N LEU A 271 6.48 19.57 -9.07
CA LEU A 271 6.90 19.99 -10.40
C LEU A 271 7.89 19.00 -11.05
N MET A 272 8.76 18.37 -10.25
CA MET A 272 9.60 17.27 -10.76
C MET A 272 8.76 16.09 -11.25
N VAL A 273 7.75 15.67 -10.47
CA VAL A 273 6.83 14.61 -10.87
C VAL A 273 6.04 15.02 -12.12
N ALA A 274 5.61 16.28 -12.21
CA ALA A 274 4.95 16.79 -13.41
C ALA A 274 5.83 16.70 -14.66
N ASP A 275 7.09 17.10 -14.55
CA ASP A 275 8.08 17.02 -15.63
C ASP A 275 8.26 15.57 -16.11
N LEU A 276 8.37 14.63 -15.16
CA LEU A 276 8.52 13.21 -15.46
C LEU A 276 7.27 12.60 -16.12
N LEU A 277 6.08 12.92 -15.63
CA LEU A 277 4.81 12.42 -16.20
C LEU A 277 4.44 13.07 -17.53
N SER A 278 4.92 14.27 -17.81
CA SER A 278 4.65 14.98 -19.08
C SER A 278 5.32 14.32 -20.29
N ASP A 279 6.37 13.51 -20.08
CA ASP A 279 6.99 12.69 -21.12
C ASP A 279 6.40 11.25 -21.05
N ALA A 280 5.20 11.10 -21.60
CA ALA A 280 4.47 9.82 -21.55
C ALA A 280 5.26 8.68 -22.21
N SER A 281 5.99 8.96 -23.29
CA SER A 281 6.78 7.94 -23.99
C SER A 281 7.93 7.43 -23.13
N TRP A 282 8.65 8.33 -22.47
CA TRP A 282 9.68 7.95 -21.52
C TRP A 282 9.09 7.20 -20.32
N PHE A 283 7.99 7.71 -19.75
CA PHE A 283 7.37 7.10 -18.58
C PHE A 283 6.91 5.66 -18.88
N ASP A 284 6.26 5.41 -20.03
CA ASP A 284 5.83 4.07 -20.42
C ASP A 284 7.04 3.12 -20.66
N ALA A 285 8.12 3.60 -21.28
CA ALA A 285 9.35 2.83 -21.41
C ALA A 285 9.98 2.49 -20.05
N HIS A 286 9.97 3.44 -19.11
CA HIS A 286 10.44 3.24 -17.74
C HIS A 286 9.59 2.21 -17.00
N ILE A 287 8.27 2.27 -17.09
CA ILE A 287 7.36 1.25 -16.53
C ILE A 287 7.66 -0.12 -17.16
N GLY A 288 7.87 -0.21 -18.47
CA GLY A 288 8.29 -1.44 -19.14
C GLY A 288 9.58 -2.05 -18.56
N THR A 289 10.55 -1.20 -18.23
CA THR A 289 11.80 -1.63 -17.57
C THR A 289 11.54 -2.20 -16.17
N ILE A 290 10.74 -1.50 -15.34
CA ILE A 290 10.38 -1.96 -13.99
C ILE A 290 9.62 -3.28 -14.04
N THR A 291 8.58 -3.36 -14.88
CA THR A 291 7.71 -4.54 -14.96
C THR A 291 8.48 -5.76 -15.46
N SER A 292 9.37 -5.60 -16.45
CA SER A 292 10.24 -6.69 -16.93
C SER A 292 11.18 -7.21 -15.84
N ALA A 293 11.79 -6.31 -15.06
CA ALA A 293 12.67 -6.68 -13.96
C ALA A 293 11.88 -7.39 -12.84
N TYR A 294 10.70 -6.88 -12.48
CA TYR A 294 9.87 -7.49 -11.44
C TYR A 294 9.28 -8.84 -11.88
N ALA A 295 8.92 -9.00 -13.16
CA ALA A 295 8.48 -10.28 -13.70
C ALA A 295 9.59 -11.34 -13.59
N ALA A 296 10.83 -11.00 -13.96
CA ALA A 296 11.98 -11.91 -13.82
C ALA A 296 12.24 -12.29 -12.35
N ARG A 297 12.11 -11.36 -11.43
CA ARG A 297 12.28 -11.59 -9.98
C ARG A 297 11.14 -12.43 -9.40
N ALA A 298 9.89 -12.14 -9.78
CA ALA A 298 8.74 -12.95 -9.37
C ALA A 298 8.89 -14.40 -9.84
N HIS A 299 9.32 -14.61 -11.09
CA HIS A 299 9.59 -15.93 -11.61
C HIS A 299 10.74 -16.65 -10.85
N ALA A 300 11.83 -15.94 -10.54
CA ALA A 300 12.92 -16.50 -9.76
C ALA A 300 12.48 -16.92 -8.34
N LEU A 301 11.65 -16.09 -7.68
CA LEU A 301 11.07 -16.41 -6.39
C LEU A 301 10.18 -17.65 -6.47
N THR A 302 9.21 -17.66 -7.41
CA THR A 302 8.24 -18.77 -7.52
C THR A 302 8.91 -20.09 -7.93
N ALA A 303 9.87 -20.05 -8.86
CA ALA A 303 10.63 -21.24 -9.22
C ALA A 303 11.40 -21.82 -8.01
N ALA A 304 12.06 -20.96 -7.23
CA ALA A 304 12.75 -21.41 -6.02
C ALA A 304 11.77 -21.96 -4.96
N LEU A 305 10.59 -21.34 -4.79
CA LEU A 305 9.55 -21.85 -3.89
C LEU A 305 9.06 -23.23 -4.32
N ASP A 306 8.86 -23.46 -5.62
CA ASP A 306 8.44 -24.76 -6.15
C ASP A 306 9.55 -25.82 -5.98
N ASP A 307 10.81 -25.46 -6.26
CA ASP A 307 11.96 -26.36 -6.17
C ASP A 307 12.27 -26.77 -4.71
N GLU A 308 12.26 -25.82 -3.76
CA GLU A 308 12.68 -26.05 -2.38
C GLU A 308 11.53 -26.51 -1.46
N LEU A 309 10.32 -26.03 -1.69
CA LEU A 309 9.18 -26.24 -0.79
C LEU A 309 8.04 -27.07 -1.42
N GLY A 310 7.83 -26.97 -2.74
CA GLY A 310 6.89 -27.79 -3.49
C GLY A 310 5.49 -27.80 -2.86
N THR A 311 4.99 -28.99 -2.53
CA THR A 311 3.64 -29.18 -1.96
C THR A 311 3.50 -28.80 -0.49
N ARG A 312 4.57 -28.33 0.15
CA ARG A 312 4.54 -27.87 1.55
C ARG A 312 3.92 -26.48 1.69
N ILE A 313 3.71 -25.79 0.59
CA ILE A 313 3.19 -24.42 0.55
C ILE A 313 2.06 -24.25 -0.47
N GLU A 314 1.27 -23.21 -0.29
CA GLU A 314 0.20 -22.82 -1.20
C GLU A 314 0.36 -21.34 -1.55
N TYR A 315 0.34 -21.00 -2.82
CA TYR A 315 0.36 -19.62 -3.29
C TYR A 315 -0.20 -19.48 -4.71
N ALA A 316 -0.56 -18.26 -5.09
CA ALA A 316 -0.87 -17.90 -6.46
C ALA A 316 0.33 -17.17 -7.08
N SER A 317 0.73 -17.54 -8.30
CA SER A 317 1.84 -16.88 -9.00
C SER A 317 1.51 -15.39 -9.22
N PRO A 318 2.42 -14.47 -8.84
CA PRO A 318 2.21 -13.05 -9.07
C PRO A 318 2.11 -12.71 -10.55
N THR A 319 1.13 -11.88 -10.93
CA THR A 319 0.95 -11.35 -12.29
C THR A 319 1.29 -9.85 -12.36
N GLY A 320 1.83 -9.30 -11.29
CA GLY A 320 2.21 -7.90 -11.13
C GLY A 320 2.49 -7.54 -9.68
N GLY A 321 2.60 -6.26 -9.42
CA GLY A 321 2.87 -5.75 -8.07
C GLY A 321 4.26 -6.06 -7.57
N MET A 322 4.38 -6.33 -6.27
CA MET A 322 5.66 -6.45 -5.57
C MET A 322 5.71 -7.63 -4.60
N PHE A 323 4.61 -8.40 -4.44
CA PHE A 323 4.43 -9.36 -3.36
C PHE A 323 3.92 -10.71 -3.86
N CYS A 324 4.39 -11.77 -3.19
CA CYS A 324 3.82 -13.10 -3.21
C CYS A 324 3.24 -13.42 -1.83
N TRP A 325 1.98 -13.87 -1.77
CA TRP A 325 1.30 -14.27 -0.56
C TRP A 325 1.31 -15.78 -0.47
N VAL A 326 2.00 -16.30 0.53
CA VAL A 326 2.27 -17.74 0.67
C VAL A 326 1.64 -18.25 1.95
N ARG A 327 0.98 -19.41 1.89
CA ARG A 327 0.52 -20.17 3.05
C ARG A 327 1.47 -21.33 3.31
N LEU A 328 1.83 -21.52 4.57
CA LEU A 328 2.63 -22.63 5.09
C LEU A 328 1.72 -23.47 6.03
N PRO A 329 1.00 -24.48 5.50
CA PRO A 329 0.06 -25.25 6.30
C PRO A 329 0.70 -25.86 7.56
N GLY A 330 0.08 -25.63 8.72
CA GLY A 330 0.55 -26.14 10.01
C GLY A 330 1.71 -25.38 10.64
N ILE A 331 2.15 -24.25 10.08
CA ILE A 331 3.28 -23.47 10.58
C ILE A 331 2.82 -22.06 10.97
N ASP A 332 3.01 -21.66 12.23
CA ASP A 332 2.86 -20.27 12.63
C ASP A 332 4.05 -19.46 12.13
N THR A 333 3.77 -18.53 11.21
CA THR A 333 4.80 -17.72 10.56
C THR A 333 5.39 -16.65 11.49
N THR A 334 4.71 -16.34 12.60
CA THR A 334 5.23 -15.42 13.62
C THR A 334 6.35 -16.11 14.41
N ASP A 335 6.14 -17.36 14.78
CA ASP A 335 7.15 -18.19 15.48
C ASP A 335 8.31 -18.50 14.52
N LEU A 336 8.00 -18.86 13.26
CA LEU A 336 8.99 -19.15 12.22
C LEU A 336 9.91 -17.93 11.96
N LEU A 337 9.43 -16.70 12.07
CA LEU A 337 10.24 -15.52 11.80
C LEU A 337 11.52 -15.47 12.67
N GLY A 338 11.42 -15.88 13.94
CA GLY A 338 12.58 -15.92 14.84
C GLY A 338 13.65 -16.89 14.35
N VAL A 339 13.25 -18.06 13.87
CA VAL A 339 14.15 -19.07 13.27
C VAL A 339 14.71 -18.56 11.96
N ALA A 340 13.88 -17.99 11.07
CA ALA A 340 14.30 -17.44 9.78
C ALA A 340 15.37 -16.35 9.93
N LEU A 341 15.24 -15.49 10.94
CA LEU A 341 16.26 -14.47 11.24
C LEU A 341 17.60 -15.07 11.70
N SER A 342 17.63 -16.26 12.29
CA SER A 342 18.86 -16.99 12.59
C SER A 342 19.52 -17.61 11.36
N HIS A 343 18.76 -17.79 10.29
CA HIS A 343 19.21 -18.17 8.94
C HIS A 343 19.46 -16.97 8.02
N ASP A 344 19.53 -15.74 8.56
CA ASP A 344 19.74 -14.51 7.81
C ASP A 344 18.71 -14.28 6.67
N VAL A 345 17.45 -14.67 6.89
CA VAL A 345 16.33 -14.37 6.00
C VAL A 345 15.17 -13.78 6.79
N ALA A 346 14.46 -12.81 6.20
CA ALA A 346 13.32 -12.14 6.83
C ALA A 346 12.14 -12.03 5.87
N PHE A 347 10.93 -12.17 6.41
CA PHE A 347 9.64 -12.02 5.72
C PHE A 347 8.63 -11.34 6.65
N VAL A 348 7.44 -10.99 6.17
CA VAL A 348 6.38 -10.43 7.05
C VAL A 348 5.36 -11.52 7.36
N PRO A 349 5.20 -11.91 8.63
CA PRO A 349 4.16 -12.86 9.06
C PRO A 349 2.75 -12.36 8.71
N GLY A 350 1.87 -13.29 8.38
CA GLY A 350 0.49 -12.98 7.98
C GLY A 350 -0.32 -12.31 9.09
N ALA A 351 -0.05 -12.65 10.34
CA ALA A 351 -0.69 -12.02 11.50
C ALA A 351 -0.54 -10.49 11.54
N ALA A 352 0.52 -9.93 10.92
CA ALA A 352 0.72 -8.48 10.81
C ALA A 352 -0.34 -7.79 9.93
N PHE A 353 -1.04 -8.53 9.07
CA PHE A 353 -2.06 -8.02 8.15
C PHE A 353 -3.47 -8.44 8.54
N SER A 354 -3.63 -9.13 9.65
CA SER A 354 -4.94 -9.61 10.12
C SER A 354 -5.70 -8.53 10.86
N VAL A 355 -7.00 -8.46 10.62
CA VAL A 355 -7.97 -7.72 11.44
C VAL A 355 -8.82 -8.69 12.27
N SER A 356 -9.35 -9.74 11.65
CA SER A 356 -10.28 -10.69 12.27
C SER A 356 -10.05 -12.14 11.86
N SER A 357 -9.31 -12.39 10.77
CA SER A 357 -9.02 -13.73 10.28
C SER A 357 -7.80 -14.33 10.98
N ASP A 358 -7.76 -15.65 11.08
CA ASP A 358 -6.53 -16.35 11.45
C ASP A 358 -5.62 -16.44 10.22
N LEU A 359 -4.56 -15.67 10.24
CA LEU A 359 -3.54 -15.62 9.17
C LEU A 359 -2.17 -16.10 9.67
N ALA A 360 -2.14 -16.87 10.76
CA ALA A 360 -0.89 -17.37 11.35
C ALA A 360 -0.04 -18.21 10.36
N GLU A 361 -0.71 -19.01 9.50
CA GLU A 361 -0.04 -19.84 8.49
C GLU A 361 0.42 -19.06 7.24
N TYR A 362 0.16 -17.75 7.17
CA TYR A 362 0.46 -16.98 5.97
C TYR A 362 1.69 -16.10 6.14
N THR A 363 2.34 -15.80 5.02
CA THR A 363 3.46 -14.84 4.96
C THR A 363 3.44 -14.05 3.68
N ARG A 364 3.91 -12.78 3.75
CA ARG A 364 4.16 -11.95 2.58
C ARG A 364 5.64 -11.98 2.23
N LEU A 365 5.96 -12.39 1.02
CA LEU A 365 7.28 -12.34 0.43
C LEU A 365 7.34 -11.23 -0.63
N SER A 366 8.28 -10.29 -0.50
CA SER A 366 8.56 -9.26 -1.50
C SER A 366 9.64 -9.73 -2.45
N PHE A 367 9.39 -9.63 -3.74
CA PHE A 367 10.39 -9.91 -4.78
C PHE A 367 11.02 -8.64 -5.37
N ALA A 368 10.62 -7.45 -4.90
CA ALA A 368 10.98 -6.21 -5.58
C ALA A 368 12.44 -5.78 -5.40
N THR A 369 13.07 -6.06 -4.24
CA THR A 369 14.36 -5.48 -3.87
C THR A 369 15.57 -6.38 -4.11
N LEU A 370 15.40 -7.69 -4.06
CA LEU A 370 16.50 -8.64 -4.22
C LEU A 370 16.72 -9.02 -5.69
N SER A 371 17.96 -9.34 -6.05
CA SER A 371 18.28 -9.91 -7.36
C SER A 371 17.67 -11.31 -7.51
N PRO A 372 17.50 -11.84 -8.73
CA PRO A 372 17.04 -13.22 -8.93
C PRO A 372 17.87 -14.27 -8.17
N ASP A 373 19.19 -14.11 -8.11
CA ASP A 373 20.06 -15.03 -7.38
C ASP A 373 19.89 -14.92 -5.87
N SER A 374 19.78 -13.67 -5.37
CA SER A 374 19.51 -13.43 -3.93
C SER A 374 18.13 -13.93 -3.52
N LEU A 375 17.12 -13.93 -4.42
CA LEU A 375 15.80 -14.49 -4.16
C LEU A 375 15.86 -16.02 -4.02
N ARG A 376 16.61 -16.71 -4.89
CA ARG A 376 16.84 -18.16 -4.77
C ARG A 376 17.51 -18.51 -3.44
N GLU A 377 18.58 -17.77 -3.09
CA GLU A 377 19.28 -17.94 -1.81
C GLU A 377 18.37 -17.67 -0.62
N ALA A 378 17.52 -16.62 -0.68
CA ALA A 378 16.59 -16.30 0.39
C ALA A 378 15.55 -17.42 0.60
N VAL A 379 15.06 -18.05 -0.48
CA VAL A 379 14.14 -19.20 -0.40
C VAL A 379 14.85 -20.43 0.14
N HIS A 380 16.10 -20.69 -0.26
CA HIS A 380 16.90 -21.78 0.29
C HIS A 380 17.06 -21.65 1.81
N ARG A 381 17.41 -20.45 2.31
CA ARG A 381 17.48 -20.15 3.76
C ARG A 381 16.13 -20.30 4.47
N LEU A 382 15.05 -19.87 3.82
CA LEU A 382 13.69 -20.03 4.35
C LEU A 382 13.32 -21.52 4.46
N SER A 383 13.67 -22.35 3.47
CA SER A 383 13.46 -23.80 3.52
C SER A 383 14.22 -24.44 4.69
N ALA A 384 15.49 -24.08 4.88
CA ALA A 384 16.29 -24.55 6.02
C ALA A 384 15.69 -24.12 7.38
N ALA A 385 15.20 -22.89 7.47
CA ALA A 385 14.53 -22.40 8.69
C ALA A 385 13.22 -23.16 8.99
N ILE A 386 12.45 -23.55 7.96
CA ILE A 386 11.24 -24.35 8.11
C ILE A 386 11.59 -25.74 8.63
N ASP A 387 12.66 -26.37 8.10
CA ASP A 387 13.11 -27.69 8.51
C ASP A 387 13.58 -27.68 9.98
N ASP A 388 14.36 -26.67 10.40
CA ASP A 388 14.81 -26.50 11.78
C ASP A 388 13.67 -26.19 12.74
N GLY A 389 12.71 -25.37 12.34
CA GLY A 389 11.53 -25.04 13.14
C GLY A 389 10.65 -26.26 13.41
N ALA A 390 10.51 -27.15 12.43
CA ALA A 390 9.79 -28.41 12.57
C ALA A 390 10.42 -29.37 13.59
N HIS A 391 11.74 -29.34 13.75
CA HIS A 391 12.47 -30.18 14.72
C HIS A 391 12.44 -29.64 16.15
N SER A 392 12.16 -28.32 16.31
CA SER A 392 12.12 -27.69 17.66
C SER A 392 10.77 -27.84 18.36
N THR A 393 9.74 -28.34 17.67
CA THR A 393 8.37 -28.47 18.19
C THR A 393 8.04 -29.91 18.69
N VAL A 394 9.01 -30.84 18.61
CA VAL A 394 8.96 -32.23 19.13
C VAL A 394 9.76 -32.29 20.43
#